data_fe6755b8b00170207b6537dc8bfa98f8
#
_entry.id   fe6755b8b00170207b6537dc8bfa98f8
#
_cell.length_a   1.000
_cell.length_b   1.000
_cell.length_c   1.000
_cell.angle_alpha   90.00
_cell.angle_beta   90.00
_cell.angle_gamma   90.00
#
_symmetry.space_group_name_H-M   'P 1'
#
loop_
_entity.id
_entity.type
_entity.pdbx_description
1 polymer ?
#
loop_
_entity_poly.entity_id
_entity_poly.type
_entity_poly.pdbx_seq_one_letter_code
_entity_poly.pdbx_strand_id
1 'polypeptide(L)'
;WGLSFVAALAIRETIAERLPDQEVGLKWPNDVVVAGGKICGLLLEARDGAVVIGTGVNIAPVPAVPGARLPAISLRDLGDAAATPAMLAEAYATRLLARAALWERDGFSAVRLEWLRHCAHIGARMKVIAGGAGSDVTVEGDFVDLGTDGALVLRDDKGAERRITTGDVELTGRL
;
A
#
# COMPACT_ATOMS: atom_id res chain seq x y z
N TRP A 1 13.28 3.42 3.17
CA TRP A 1 12.14 2.53 2.86
C TRP A 1 11.01 2.65 3.89
N GLY A 2 11.26 2.82 5.18
CA GLY A 2 10.21 2.94 6.21
C GLY A 2 9.19 4.06 5.95
N LEU A 3 9.61 5.14 5.31
CA LEU A 3 8.75 6.28 5.00
C LEU A 3 7.57 5.93 4.07
N SER A 4 7.71 4.93 3.20
CA SER A 4 6.59 4.48 2.36
C SER A 4 5.43 3.90 3.18
N PHE A 5 5.74 3.18 4.24
CA PHE A 5 4.75 2.61 5.16
C PHE A 5 4.08 3.69 6.01
N VAL A 6 4.86 4.69 6.45
CA VAL A 6 4.35 5.87 7.17
C VAL A 6 3.37 6.65 6.28
N ALA A 7 3.76 6.92 5.04
CA ALA A 7 2.92 7.62 4.06
C ALA A 7 1.65 6.81 3.72
N ALA A 8 1.77 5.48 3.57
CA ALA A 8 0.64 4.61 3.31
C ALA A 8 -0.38 4.61 4.46
N LEU A 9 0.08 4.56 5.71
CA LEU A 9 -0.81 4.68 6.87
C LEU A 9 -1.51 6.04 6.92
N ALA A 10 -0.77 7.13 6.68
CA ALA A 10 -1.34 8.48 6.70
C ALA A 10 -2.43 8.68 5.63
N ILE A 11 -2.18 8.24 4.40
CA ILE A 11 -3.19 8.37 3.33
C ILE A 11 -4.34 7.38 3.51
N ARG A 12 -4.09 6.18 4.03
CA ARG A 12 -5.14 5.23 4.39
C ARG A 12 -6.11 5.84 5.40
N GLU A 13 -5.62 6.49 6.46
CA GLU A 13 -6.45 7.18 7.46
C GLU A 13 -7.27 8.32 6.85
N THR A 14 -6.63 9.11 5.98
CA THR A 14 -7.30 10.20 5.27
C THR A 14 -8.47 9.70 4.43
N ILE A 15 -8.29 8.56 3.75
CA ILE A 15 -9.35 7.94 2.95
C ILE A 15 -10.42 7.30 3.85
N ALA A 16 -10.02 6.62 4.92
CA ALA A 16 -10.94 5.94 5.83
C ALA A 16 -11.90 6.90 6.54
N GLU A 17 -11.43 8.09 6.91
CA GLU A 17 -12.30 9.12 7.48
C GLU A 17 -13.38 9.61 6.50
N ARG A 18 -13.07 9.58 5.19
CA ARG A 18 -14.01 9.93 4.12
C ARG A 18 -14.99 8.82 3.78
N LEU A 19 -14.66 7.58 4.13
CA LEU A 19 -15.41 6.38 3.80
C LEU A 19 -15.66 5.54 5.06
N PRO A 20 -16.44 6.04 6.04
CA PRO A 20 -16.58 5.39 7.35
C PRO A 20 -17.22 4.00 7.28
N ASP A 21 -18.01 3.71 6.24
CA ASP A 21 -18.70 2.44 6.06
C ASP A 21 -17.88 1.45 5.18
N GLN A 22 -16.66 1.81 4.80
CA GLN A 22 -15.78 0.99 3.96
C GLN A 22 -14.53 0.55 4.71
N GLU A 23 -14.13 -0.69 4.49
CA GLU A 23 -12.83 -1.16 4.93
C GLU A 23 -11.75 -0.67 3.96
N VAL A 24 -10.87 0.23 4.46
CA VAL A 24 -9.75 0.77 3.70
C VAL A 24 -8.50 -0.03 4.07
N GLY A 25 -8.01 -0.82 3.13
CA GLY A 25 -6.87 -1.69 3.31
C GLY A 25 -5.59 -1.20 2.64
N LEU A 26 -4.46 -1.77 3.07
CA LEU A 26 -3.14 -1.54 2.48
C LEU A 26 -2.71 -2.77 1.69
N LYS A 27 -2.15 -2.56 0.50
CA LYS A 27 -1.56 -3.62 -0.31
C LYS A 27 -0.09 -3.31 -0.55
N TRP A 28 0.78 -4.27 -0.20
CA TRP A 28 2.21 -4.15 -0.48
C TRP A 28 2.50 -4.07 -1.99
N PRO A 29 3.47 -3.25 -2.41
CA PRO A 29 4.34 -2.42 -1.56
C PRO A 29 3.77 -1.05 -1.22
N ASN A 30 2.84 -0.48 -1.99
CA ASN A 30 2.57 0.96 -2.02
C ASN A 30 1.14 1.34 -2.45
N ASP A 31 0.18 0.42 -2.35
CA ASP A 31 -1.19 0.66 -2.77
C ASP A 31 -2.16 0.74 -1.59
N VAL A 32 -3.20 1.56 -1.73
CA VAL A 32 -4.38 1.56 -0.86
C VAL A 32 -5.55 1.00 -1.65
N VAL A 33 -6.29 0.10 -1.02
CA VAL A 33 -7.38 -0.65 -1.66
C VAL A 33 -8.67 -0.53 -0.85
N VAL A 34 -9.80 -0.49 -1.55
CA VAL A 34 -11.15 -0.45 -0.98
C VAL A 34 -12.06 -1.27 -1.89
N ALA A 35 -12.96 -2.07 -1.33
CA ALA A 35 -13.95 -2.85 -2.09
C ALA A 35 -13.33 -3.61 -3.28
N GLY A 36 -12.14 -4.18 -3.09
CA GLY A 36 -11.43 -4.94 -4.12
C GLY A 36 -10.75 -4.12 -5.23
N GLY A 37 -10.82 -2.79 -5.15
CA GLY A 37 -10.21 -1.87 -6.13
C GLY A 37 -9.07 -1.03 -5.53
N LYS A 38 -8.15 -0.58 -6.38
CA LYS A 38 -7.09 0.36 -6.02
C LYS A 38 -7.63 1.78 -6.04
N ILE A 39 -7.58 2.46 -4.88
CA ILE A 39 -8.00 3.87 -4.73
C ILE A 39 -6.83 4.84 -4.70
N CYS A 40 -5.65 4.38 -4.25
CA CYS A 40 -4.46 5.22 -4.16
C CYS A 40 -3.19 4.41 -4.45
N GLY A 41 -2.20 5.07 -5.03
CA GLY A 41 -0.84 4.55 -5.16
C GLY A 41 0.18 5.57 -4.67
N LEU A 42 1.27 5.08 -4.09
CA LEU A 42 2.38 5.91 -3.62
C LEU A 42 3.64 5.61 -4.43
N LEU A 43 4.42 6.65 -4.67
CA LEU A 43 5.75 6.56 -5.26
C LEU A 43 6.71 7.42 -4.44
N LEU A 44 7.81 6.84 -3.98
CA LEU A 44 8.84 7.56 -3.26
C LEU A 44 10.12 7.58 -4.08
N GLU A 45 10.69 8.76 -4.21
CA GLU A 45 11.95 8.98 -4.91
C GLU A 45 12.92 9.72 -3.99
N ALA A 46 14.11 9.14 -3.80
CA ALA A 46 15.20 9.80 -3.06
C ALA A 46 16.04 10.64 -4.03
N ARG A 47 16.20 11.93 -3.74
CA ARG A 47 16.98 12.85 -4.54
C ARG A 47 17.68 13.89 -3.66
N ASP A 48 18.98 14.03 -3.84
CA ASP A 48 19.80 15.09 -3.20
C ASP A 48 19.62 15.18 -1.66
N GLY A 49 19.50 14.02 -0.97
CA GLY A 49 19.32 13.96 0.48
C GLY A 49 17.88 14.21 0.96
N ALA A 50 16.94 14.43 0.05
CA ALA A 50 15.51 14.55 0.32
C ALA A 50 14.74 13.33 -0.24
N VAL A 51 13.52 13.13 0.27
CA VAL A 51 12.59 12.14 -0.27
C VAL A 51 11.34 12.86 -0.77
N VAL A 52 11.02 12.66 -2.04
CA VAL A 52 9.78 13.11 -2.64
C VAL A 52 8.75 12.01 -2.51
N ILE A 53 7.59 12.33 -1.95
CA ILE A 53 6.48 11.39 -1.78
C ILE A 53 5.37 11.78 -2.77
N GLY A 54 5.28 11.04 -3.87
CA GLY A 54 4.15 11.12 -4.80
C GLY A 54 2.99 10.29 -4.27
N THR A 55 1.80 10.91 -4.15
CA THR A 55 0.59 10.24 -3.65
C THR A 55 -0.55 10.50 -4.62
N GLY A 56 -0.96 9.46 -5.37
CA GLY A 56 -2.03 9.55 -6.36
C GLY A 56 -3.33 8.96 -5.81
N VAL A 57 -4.33 9.81 -5.54
CA VAL A 57 -5.67 9.39 -5.06
C VAL A 57 -6.69 9.53 -6.18
N ASN A 58 -7.45 8.48 -6.43
CA ASN A 58 -8.57 8.50 -7.36
C ASN A 58 -9.77 9.19 -6.69
N ILE A 59 -10.02 10.46 -7.00
CA ILE A 59 -11.15 11.23 -6.46
C ILE A 59 -12.39 11.04 -7.34
N ALA A 60 -12.22 11.19 -8.65
CA ALA A 60 -13.25 10.97 -9.64
C ALA A 60 -13.08 9.62 -10.34
N PRO A 61 -14.13 9.06 -10.96
CA PRO A 61 -14.04 7.84 -11.73
C PRO A 61 -12.91 7.90 -12.76
N VAL A 62 -12.12 6.84 -12.81
CA VAL A 62 -11.00 6.70 -13.74
C VAL A 62 -11.32 5.61 -14.78
N PRO A 63 -10.89 5.78 -16.03
CA PRO A 63 -11.07 4.74 -17.04
C PRO A 63 -10.40 3.43 -16.61
N ALA A 64 -11.00 2.31 -17.01
CA ALA A 64 -10.38 1.01 -16.84
C ALA A 64 -9.04 0.95 -17.60
N VAL A 65 -7.99 0.52 -16.94
CA VAL A 65 -6.67 0.31 -17.53
C VAL A 65 -6.55 -1.14 -17.96
N PRO A 66 -6.46 -1.45 -19.27
CA PRO A 66 -6.27 -2.82 -19.72
C PRO A 66 -5.02 -3.44 -19.10
N GLY A 67 -5.16 -4.66 -18.56
CA GLY A 67 -4.05 -5.36 -17.93
C GLY A 67 -3.72 -4.91 -16.49
N ALA A 68 -4.47 -3.98 -15.92
CA ALA A 68 -4.32 -3.63 -14.51
C ALA A 68 -4.66 -4.84 -13.61
N ARG A 69 -3.84 -5.09 -12.59
CA ARG A 69 -4.01 -6.23 -11.66
C ARG A 69 -5.20 -6.06 -10.72
N LEU A 70 -5.52 -4.82 -10.39
CA LEU A 70 -6.71 -4.44 -9.63
C LEU A 70 -7.48 -3.39 -10.43
N PRO A 71 -8.82 -3.43 -10.40
CA PRO A 71 -9.61 -2.35 -10.96
C PRO A 71 -9.32 -1.04 -10.21
N ALA A 72 -9.32 0.07 -10.92
CA ALA A 72 -9.29 1.37 -10.29
C ALA A 72 -10.69 1.68 -9.73
N ILE A 73 -10.72 2.26 -8.52
CA ILE A 73 -11.94 2.76 -7.88
C ILE A 73 -11.69 4.16 -7.37
N SER A 74 -12.71 4.99 -7.28
CA SER A 74 -12.58 6.38 -6.82
C SER A 74 -13.44 6.66 -5.58
N LEU A 75 -13.14 7.77 -4.89
CA LEU A 75 -13.95 8.24 -3.77
C LEU A 75 -15.40 8.47 -4.20
N ARG A 76 -15.63 9.01 -5.40
CA ARG A 76 -16.98 9.25 -5.92
C ARG A 76 -17.73 7.98 -6.24
N ASP A 77 -17.06 6.92 -6.71
CA ASP A 77 -17.68 5.61 -6.92
C ASP A 77 -18.18 5.01 -5.59
N LEU A 78 -17.52 5.37 -4.48
CA LEU A 78 -17.84 4.93 -3.12
C LEU A 78 -18.74 5.89 -2.35
N GLY A 79 -19.29 6.90 -3.02
CA GLY A 79 -20.30 7.80 -2.46
C GLY A 79 -19.77 9.13 -1.92
N ASP A 80 -18.46 9.37 -1.90
CA ASP A 80 -17.91 10.66 -1.47
C ASP A 80 -17.84 11.66 -2.65
N ALA A 81 -18.98 12.28 -2.94
CA ALA A 81 -19.08 13.29 -3.98
C ALA A 81 -18.42 14.63 -3.60
N ALA A 82 -18.17 14.87 -2.31
CA ALA A 82 -17.68 16.15 -1.79
C ALA A 82 -16.13 16.21 -1.72
N ALA A 83 -15.43 15.09 -1.94
CA ALA A 83 -13.96 15.07 -1.90
C ALA A 83 -13.34 16.01 -2.93
N THR A 84 -12.37 16.81 -2.48
CA THR A 84 -11.55 17.67 -3.33
C THR A 84 -10.07 17.41 -3.10
N PRO A 85 -9.18 17.68 -4.09
CA PRO A 85 -7.74 17.54 -3.91
C PRO A 85 -7.19 18.35 -2.74
N ALA A 86 -7.68 19.57 -2.54
CA ALA A 86 -7.21 20.45 -1.47
C ALA A 86 -7.51 19.89 -0.08
N MET A 87 -8.75 19.41 0.16
CA MET A 87 -9.14 18.78 1.42
C MET A 87 -8.31 17.54 1.73
N LEU A 88 -8.10 16.69 0.73
CA LEU A 88 -7.29 15.48 0.91
C LEU A 88 -5.82 15.81 1.18
N ALA A 89 -5.25 16.78 0.46
CA ALA A 89 -3.87 17.18 0.63
C ALA A 89 -3.61 17.75 2.03
N GLU A 90 -4.47 18.61 2.55
CA GLU A 90 -4.38 19.19 3.90
C GLU A 90 -4.48 18.11 4.98
N ALA A 91 -5.50 17.25 4.90
CA ALA A 91 -5.71 16.17 5.85
C ALA A 91 -4.56 15.15 5.81
N TYR A 92 -4.09 14.80 4.62
CA TYR A 92 -2.96 13.89 4.44
C TYR A 92 -1.66 14.47 4.99
N ALA A 93 -1.35 15.74 4.68
CA ALA A 93 -0.12 16.37 5.17
C ALA A 93 -0.07 16.41 6.70
N THR A 94 -1.18 16.75 7.35
CA THR A 94 -1.30 16.76 8.81
C THR A 94 -1.01 15.36 9.40
N ARG A 95 -1.63 14.32 8.83
CA ARG A 95 -1.43 12.94 9.30
C ARG A 95 -0.03 12.42 9.01
N LEU A 96 0.52 12.76 7.84
CA LEU A 96 1.88 12.37 7.48
C LEU A 96 2.92 12.90 8.46
N LEU A 97 2.82 14.17 8.85
CA LEU A 97 3.71 14.78 9.84
C LEU A 97 3.55 14.12 11.22
N ALA A 98 2.32 13.89 11.67
CA ALA A 98 2.06 13.20 12.93
C ALA A 98 2.61 11.78 12.93
N ARG A 99 2.43 11.04 11.84
CA ARG A 99 2.94 9.68 11.67
C ARG A 99 4.47 9.64 11.58
N ALA A 100 5.10 10.60 10.93
CA ALA A 100 6.55 10.71 10.86
C ALA A 100 7.15 10.94 12.26
N ALA A 101 6.56 11.81 13.07
CA ALA A 101 6.99 12.04 14.46
C ALA A 101 6.83 10.78 15.33
N LEU A 102 5.75 9.99 15.15
CA LEU A 102 5.59 8.71 15.83
C LEU A 102 6.66 7.70 15.39
N TRP A 103 6.97 7.64 14.11
CA TRP A 103 8.01 6.78 13.58
C TRP A 103 9.40 7.15 14.12
N GLU A 104 9.73 8.43 14.20
CA GLU A 104 11.00 8.90 14.81
C GLU A 104 11.10 8.50 16.28
N ARG A 105 10.01 8.56 17.03
CA ARG A 105 9.97 8.23 18.45
C ARG A 105 10.00 6.72 18.71
N ASP A 106 9.16 5.96 18.00
CA ASP A 106 8.83 4.56 18.33
C ASP A 106 9.51 3.55 17.39
N GLY A 107 10.16 4.04 16.34
CA GLY A 107 10.83 3.21 15.35
C GLY A 107 9.90 2.51 14.38
N PHE A 108 10.48 1.75 13.45
CA PHE A 108 9.72 1.09 12.38
C PHE A 108 8.86 -0.07 12.88
N SER A 109 9.20 -0.70 13.99
CA SER A 109 8.43 -1.83 14.51
C SER A 109 6.97 -1.46 14.81
N ALA A 110 6.72 -0.26 15.33
CA ALA A 110 5.37 0.24 15.58
C ALA A 110 4.61 0.48 14.26
N VAL A 111 5.26 1.11 13.28
CA VAL A 111 4.71 1.34 11.92
C VAL A 111 4.35 0.01 11.24
N ARG A 112 5.26 -0.98 11.31
CA ARG A 112 5.06 -2.31 10.74
C ARG A 112 3.85 -3.01 11.33
N LEU A 113 3.72 -3.05 12.66
CA LEU A 113 2.60 -3.70 13.32
C LEU A 113 1.26 -3.06 12.93
N GLU A 114 1.22 -1.74 12.84
CA GLU A 114 0.01 -1.05 12.45
C GLU A 114 -0.31 -1.25 10.97
N TRP A 115 0.70 -1.23 10.11
CA TRP A 115 0.50 -1.52 8.69
C TRP A 115 -0.07 -2.93 8.47
N LEU A 116 0.43 -3.94 9.19
CA LEU A 116 -0.07 -5.31 9.14
C LEU A 116 -1.53 -5.43 9.58
N ARG A 117 -1.97 -4.65 10.58
CA ARG A 117 -3.39 -4.60 11.00
C ARG A 117 -4.33 -4.13 9.90
N HIS A 118 -3.82 -3.31 8.99
CA HIS A 118 -4.59 -2.77 7.86
C HIS A 118 -4.23 -3.43 6.53
N CYS A 119 -3.42 -4.48 6.55
CA CYS A 119 -3.06 -5.20 5.35
C CYS A 119 -4.25 -5.99 4.82
N ALA A 120 -4.69 -5.68 3.60
CA ALA A 120 -5.84 -6.32 2.98
C ALA A 120 -5.59 -7.78 2.56
N HIS A 121 -4.34 -8.23 2.55
CA HIS A 121 -3.97 -9.49 1.92
C HIS A 121 -3.07 -10.38 2.77
N ILE A 122 -3.01 -10.14 4.08
CA ILE A 122 -2.29 -11.04 4.98
C ILE A 122 -2.93 -12.44 4.94
N GLY A 123 -2.13 -13.47 4.82
CA GLY A 123 -2.58 -14.86 4.65
C GLY A 123 -2.97 -15.24 3.21
N ALA A 124 -3.09 -14.28 2.29
CA ALA A 124 -3.46 -14.58 0.90
C ALA A 124 -2.30 -15.20 0.11
N ARG A 125 -2.65 -16.11 -0.81
CA ARG A 125 -1.72 -16.66 -1.80
C ARG A 125 -1.35 -15.60 -2.82
N MET A 126 -0.04 -15.38 -3.00
CA MET A 126 0.49 -14.36 -3.90
C MET A 126 1.53 -14.95 -4.84
N LYS A 127 1.60 -14.34 -6.01
CA LYS A 127 2.69 -14.46 -6.96
C LYS A 127 3.38 -13.12 -7.04
N VAL A 128 4.67 -13.08 -6.81
CA VAL A 128 5.47 -11.86 -6.92
C VAL A 128 6.48 -12.04 -8.05
N ILE A 129 6.45 -11.11 -8.97
CA ILE A 129 7.46 -11.00 -10.02
C ILE A 129 8.51 -10.02 -9.46
N ALA A 130 9.56 -10.59 -8.91
CA ALA A 130 10.71 -9.85 -8.39
C ALA A 130 11.77 -9.82 -9.49
N GLY A 131 12.16 -8.64 -9.92
CA GLY A 131 13.17 -8.50 -10.95
C GLY A 131 13.69 -7.09 -11.10
N GLY A 132 14.93 -6.97 -11.55
CA GLY A 132 15.58 -5.79 -12.09
C GLY A 132 16.27 -6.21 -13.39
N ALA A 133 16.68 -5.27 -14.21
CA ALA A 133 17.13 -5.41 -15.60
C ALA A 133 17.80 -6.78 -15.91
N GLY A 134 17.03 -7.78 -16.35
CA GLY A 134 17.55 -8.98 -16.98
C GLY A 134 17.11 -10.36 -16.46
N SER A 135 16.42 -10.46 -15.33
CA SER A 135 15.86 -11.76 -14.89
C SER A 135 14.69 -11.57 -13.92
N ASP A 136 13.48 -11.74 -14.43
CA ASP A 136 12.29 -11.81 -13.57
C ASP A 136 12.28 -13.17 -12.85
N VAL A 137 12.39 -13.13 -11.52
CA VAL A 137 12.20 -14.30 -10.68
C VAL A 137 10.78 -14.28 -10.14
N THR A 138 10.01 -15.30 -10.48
CA THR A 138 8.67 -15.47 -9.92
C THR A 138 8.77 -16.24 -8.60
N VAL A 139 8.20 -15.66 -7.54
CA VAL A 139 8.07 -16.30 -6.23
C VAL A 139 6.59 -16.42 -5.90
N GLU A 140 6.15 -17.62 -5.54
CA GLU A 140 4.78 -17.89 -5.10
C GLU A 140 4.76 -18.38 -3.65
N GLY A 141 3.77 -17.95 -2.89
CA GLY A 141 3.60 -18.36 -1.51
C GLY A 141 2.48 -17.59 -0.81
N ASP A 142 2.21 -17.95 0.43
CA ASP A 142 1.25 -17.26 1.28
C ASP A 142 1.94 -16.08 1.96
N PHE A 143 1.30 -14.91 1.93
CA PHE A 143 1.81 -13.71 2.62
C PHE A 143 1.69 -13.89 4.13
N VAL A 144 2.80 -14.14 4.80
CA VAL A 144 2.79 -14.45 6.25
C VAL A 144 3.23 -13.29 7.12
N ASP A 145 4.09 -12.40 6.63
CA ASP A 145 4.60 -11.28 7.44
C ASP A 145 5.30 -10.20 6.59
N LEU A 146 5.60 -9.07 7.24
CA LEU A 146 6.57 -8.09 6.77
C LEU A 146 7.86 -8.22 7.57
N GLY A 147 8.99 -8.18 6.90
CA GLY A 147 10.28 -8.07 7.56
C GLY A 147 10.47 -6.75 8.31
N THR A 148 11.44 -6.72 9.23
CA THR A 148 11.81 -5.50 9.96
C THR A 148 12.39 -4.39 9.07
N ASP A 149 12.66 -4.69 7.82
CA ASP A 149 13.08 -3.79 6.76
C ASP A 149 11.97 -3.51 5.73
N GLY A 150 10.72 -3.95 6.00
CA GLY A 150 9.58 -3.78 5.11
C GLY A 150 9.52 -4.77 3.94
N ALA A 151 10.42 -5.76 3.87
CA ALA A 151 10.34 -6.81 2.88
C ALA A 151 9.09 -7.66 3.08
N LEU A 152 8.41 -8.00 1.99
CA LEU A 152 7.33 -8.98 1.99
C LEU A 152 7.88 -10.37 2.32
N VAL A 153 7.25 -11.11 3.24
CA VAL A 153 7.62 -12.48 3.58
C VAL A 153 6.54 -13.43 3.06
N LEU A 154 6.92 -14.26 2.10
CA LEU A 154 6.07 -15.33 1.58
C LEU A 154 6.54 -16.67 2.10
N ARG A 155 5.59 -17.55 2.47
CA ARG A 155 5.85 -18.94 2.80
C ARG A 155 5.43 -19.84 1.65
N ASP A 156 6.37 -20.60 1.11
CA ASP A 156 6.11 -21.54 0.02
C ASP A 156 5.45 -22.85 0.51
N ASP A 157 5.07 -23.73 -0.43
CA ASP A 157 4.39 -25.00 -0.13
C ASP A 157 5.25 -25.99 0.67
N LYS A 158 6.56 -25.75 0.76
CA LYS A 158 7.50 -26.54 1.57
C LYS A 158 7.74 -25.95 2.97
N GLY A 159 7.03 -24.82 3.29
CA GLY A 159 7.18 -24.10 4.54
C GLY A 159 8.40 -23.17 4.59
N ALA A 160 9.15 -23.03 3.50
CA ALA A 160 10.29 -22.13 3.45
C ALA A 160 9.84 -20.67 3.26
N GLU A 161 10.45 -19.76 4.01
CA GLU A 161 10.15 -18.33 3.91
C GLU A 161 11.08 -17.66 2.89
N ARG A 162 10.47 -16.83 2.05
CA ARG A 162 11.12 -16.03 1.04
C ARG A 162 10.88 -14.55 1.32
N ARG A 163 11.96 -13.77 1.37
CA ARG A 163 11.90 -12.33 1.58
C ARG A 163 12.04 -11.59 0.25
N ILE A 164 11.14 -10.66 0.00
CA ILE A 164 11.06 -9.91 -1.26
C ILE A 164 11.05 -8.43 -0.93
N THR A 165 12.04 -7.69 -1.39
CA THR A 165 12.22 -6.26 -1.11
C THR A 165 11.57 -5.37 -2.17
N THR A 166 11.41 -5.89 -3.38
CA THR A 166 10.80 -5.17 -4.52
C THR A 166 10.15 -6.17 -5.46
N GLY A 167 9.11 -5.78 -6.12
CA GLY A 167 8.42 -6.60 -7.12
C GLY A 167 6.97 -6.21 -7.29
N ASP A 168 6.40 -6.76 -8.34
CA ASP A 168 4.99 -6.65 -8.66
C ASP A 168 4.21 -7.81 -8.07
N VAL A 169 3.19 -7.50 -7.29
CA VAL A 169 2.36 -8.50 -6.59
C VAL A 169 1.07 -8.80 -7.35
N GLU A 170 0.82 -10.07 -7.60
CA GLU A 170 -0.42 -10.60 -8.14
C GLU A 170 -1.06 -11.55 -7.13
N LEU A 171 -2.36 -11.38 -6.86
CA LEU A 171 -3.12 -12.29 -6.02
C LEU A 171 -3.55 -13.50 -6.86
N THR A 172 -3.19 -14.70 -6.44
CA THR A 172 -3.49 -15.93 -7.19
C THR A 172 -4.62 -16.76 -6.57
N GLY A 173 -5.07 -16.39 -5.35
CA GLY A 173 -6.20 -17.00 -4.65
C GLY A 173 -7.47 -16.15 -4.74
N ARG A 174 -8.65 -16.77 -4.60
CA ARG A 174 -9.91 -16.04 -4.34
C ARG A 174 -9.81 -15.43 -2.93
N LEU A 175 -10.14 -14.15 -2.83
CA LEU A 175 -10.46 -13.49 -1.56
C LEU A 175 -11.64 -14.18 -0.90
#